data_f9f237f0fb90a3f94278103ab16c1a2f
#
_entry.id   f9f237f0fb90a3f94278103ab16c1a2f
#
_cell.length_a   1.000
_cell.length_b   1.000
_cell.length_c   1.000
_cell.angle_alpha   90.00
_cell.angle_beta   90.00
_cell.angle_gamma   90.00
#
_symmetry.space_group_name_H-M   'P 1'
#
loop_
_entity.id
_entity.type
_entity.pdbx_description
1 polymer ?
#
loop_
_entity_poly.entity_id
_entity_poly.type
_entity_poly.pdbx_seq_one_letter_code
_entity_poly.pdbx_strand_id
1 'polypeptide(L)' 'MGRVKDMCMDMEEKWNDIAIDTISDCDLLGEYLKKMEQHSNLIDWKEGWQKESHEILTENWNEYWSKYNP' A
#
# COMPACT_ATOMS: atom_id res chain seq x y z
N MET A 1 6.90 -9.44 -24.82
CA MET A 1 7.67 -8.28 -24.62
C MET A 1 7.19 -7.35 -23.54
N GLY A 2 5.98 -6.94 -23.43
CA GLY A 2 5.49 -6.11 -22.35
C GLY A 2 5.05 -6.88 -21.13
N ARG A 3 5.11 -8.19 -21.18
CA ARG A 3 4.57 -9.04 -20.12
C ARG A 3 5.24 -8.87 -18.76
N VAL A 4 6.55 -8.68 -18.76
CA VAL A 4 7.28 -8.49 -17.50
C VAL A 4 6.88 -7.17 -16.86
N LYS A 5 6.72 -6.13 -17.66
CA LYS A 5 6.26 -4.84 -17.18
C LYS A 5 4.82 -4.93 -16.67
N ASP A 6 3.98 -5.65 -17.40
CA ASP A 6 2.57 -5.82 -17.02
C ASP A 6 2.45 -6.58 -15.70
N MET A 7 3.29 -7.59 -15.51
CA MET A 7 3.32 -8.34 -14.26
C MET A 7 3.69 -7.46 -13.07
N CYS A 8 4.69 -6.60 -13.25
CA CYS A 8 5.11 -5.70 -12.18
C CYS A 8 4.02 -4.70 -11.85
N MET A 9 3.34 -4.19 -12.86
CA MET A 9 2.21 -3.27 -12.65
C MET A 9 1.05 -3.97 -11.96
N ASP A 10 0.79 -5.23 -12.32
CA ASP A 10 -0.26 -6.01 -11.67
C ASP A 10 0.03 -6.22 -10.19
N MET A 11 1.28 -6.48 -9.85
CA MET A 11 1.69 -6.65 -8.46
C MET A 11 1.51 -5.36 -7.67
N GLU A 12 1.87 -4.24 -8.28
CA GLU A 12 1.71 -2.93 -7.66
C GLU A 12 0.23 -2.59 -7.47
N GLU A 13 -0.59 -2.87 -8.46
CA GLU A 13 -2.04 -2.67 -8.36
C GLU A 13 -2.65 -3.54 -7.26
N LYS A 14 -2.22 -4.78 -7.18
CA LYS A 14 -2.66 -5.68 -6.12
C LYS A 14 -2.32 -5.15 -4.75
N TRP A 15 -1.11 -4.64 -4.61
CA TRP A 15 -0.65 -4.06 -3.36
C TRP A 15 -1.53 -2.87 -2.98
N ASN A 16 -1.84 -2.00 -3.94
CA ASN A 16 -2.71 -0.84 -3.71
C ASN A 16 -4.11 -1.26 -3.30
N ASP A 17 -4.67 -2.28 -3.95
CA ASP A 17 -6.00 -2.79 -3.62
C ASP A 17 -6.03 -3.33 -2.19
N ILE A 18 -5.00 -4.08 -1.82
CA ILE A 18 -4.87 -4.61 -0.47
C ILE A 18 -4.75 -3.45 0.54
N ALA A 19 -4.01 -2.42 0.19
CA ALA A 19 -3.84 -1.26 1.05
C ALA A 19 -5.18 -0.57 1.33
N ILE A 20 -5.99 -0.41 0.30
CA ILE A 20 -7.30 0.22 0.45
C ILE A 20 -8.23 -0.63 1.31
N ASP A 21 -8.21 -1.94 1.11
CA ASP A 21 -9.03 -2.87 1.91
C ASP A 21 -8.57 -2.91 3.36
N THR A 22 -7.27 -2.95 3.57
CA THR A 22 -6.68 -3.08 4.91
C THR A 22 -6.93 -1.84 5.76
N ILE A 23 -7.01 -0.68 5.14
CA ILE A 23 -7.16 0.58 5.85
C ILE A 23 -8.44 0.62 6.69
N SER A 24 -9.51 0.00 6.19
CA SER A 24 -10.78 -0.04 6.91
C SER A 24 -10.75 -0.98 8.11
N ASP A 25 -9.79 -1.89 8.15
CA ASP A 25 -9.65 -2.85 9.24
C ASP A 25 -8.71 -2.37 10.34
N CYS A 26 -8.09 -1.22 10.17
CA CYS A 26 -7.11 -0.71 11.11
C CYS A 26 -7.60 0.54 11.81
N ASP A 27 -7.34 0.63 13.11
CA ASP A 27 -7.70 1.80 13.91
C ASP A 27 -6.53 2.77 14.05
N LEU A 28 -5.31 2.27 13.86
CA LEU A 28 -4.09 3.07 14.03
C LEU A 28 -3.20 2.95 12.80
N LEU A 29 -2.51 4.04 12.48
CA LEU A 29 -1.59 4.05 11.35
C LEU A 29 -0.47 3.01 11.50
N GLY A 30 0.06 2.86 12.71
CA GLY A 30 1.10 1.87 12.98
C GLY A 30 0.64 0.46 12.68
N GLU A 31 -0.61 0.15 13.02
CA GLU A 31 -1.21 -1.15 12.74
C GLU A 31 -1.35 -1.37 11.23
N TYR A 32 -1.78 -0.33 10.53
CA TYR A 32 -1.93 -0.36 9.08
C TYR A 32 -0.58 -0.65 8.40
N LEU A 33 0.45 0.08 8.82
CA LEU A 33 1.79 -0.11 8.26
C LEU A 33 2.31 -1.52 8.53
N LYS A 34 2.06 -2.03 9.71
CA LYS A 34 2.49 -3.38 10.10
C LYS A 34 1.81 -4.45 9.26
N LYS A 35 0.51 -4.31 9.05
CA LYS A 35 -0.25 -5.25 8.22
C LYS A 35 0.22 -5.24 6.78
N MET A 36 0.49 -4.06 6.24
CA MET A 36 0.96 -3.92 4.87
C MET A 36 2.38 -4.46 4.68
N GLU A 37 3.16 -4.51 5.74
CA GLU A 37 4.50 -5.08 5.69
C GLU A 37 4.47 -6.54 5.26
N GLN A 38 3.41 -7.26 5.62
CA GLN A 38 3.23 -8.66 5.24
C GLN A 38 3.06 -8.83 3.74
N HIS A 39 2.68 -7.77 3.05
CA HIS A 39 2.45 -7.76 1.61
C HIS A 39 3.57 -7.09 0.83
N SER A 40 4.69 -6.82 1.49
CA SER A 40 5.81 -6.12 0.87
C SER A 40 6.40 -6.89 -0.31
N ASN A 41 6.23 -8.21 -0.35
CA ASN A 41 6.72 -9.03 -1.45
C ASN A 41 6.11 -8.64 -2.80
N LEU A 42 5.02 -7.89 -2.80
CA LEU A 42 4.41 -7.40 -4.03
C LEU A 42 5.13 -6.18 -4.61
N ILE A 43 5.89 -5.46 -3.78
CA ILE A 43 6.57 -4.24 -4.20
C ILE A 43 8.07 -4.23 -3.88
N ASP A 44 8.60 -5.28 -3.28
CA ASP A 44 10.00 -5.33 -2.89
C ASP A 44 10.97 -5.41 -4.08
N TRP A 45 10.43 -5.62 -5.27
CA TRP A 45 11.22 -5.58 -6.50
C TRP A 45 11.57 -4.15 -6.91
N LYS A 46 10.92 -3.15 -6.33
CA LYS A 46 11.18 -1.73 -6.64
C LYS A 46 12.28 -1.19 -5.74
N GLU A 47 13.20 -0.43 -6.33
CA GLU A 47 14.24 0.25 -5.58
C GLU A 47 13.63 1.37 -4.75
N GLY A 48 13.97 1.42 -3.47
CA GLY A 48 13.43 2.43 -2.57
C GLY A 48 11.99 2.19 -2.16
N TRP A 49 11.51 0.97 -2.28
CA TRP A 49 10.12 0.63 -2.02
C TRP A 49 9.71 0.89 -0.56
N GLN A 50 10.64 0.79 0.39
CA GLN A 50 10.32 1.00 1.80
C GLN A 50 9.83 2.42 2.04
N LYS A 51 10.56 3.40 1.52
CA LYS A 51 10.20 4.80 1.67
C LYS A 51 8.93 5.14 0.90
N GLU A 52 8.85 4.68 -0.33
CA GLU A 52 7.70 4.93 -1.19
C GLU A 52 6.43 4.35 -0.60
N SER A 53 6.50 3.11 -0.13
CA SER A 53 5.33 2.46 0.46
C SER A 53 4.85 3.18 1.71
N HIS A 54 5.79 3.60 2.55
CA HIS A 54 5.46 4.33 3.76
C HIS A 54 4.72 5.64 3.43
N GLU A 55 5.20 6.35 2.43
CA GLU A 55 4.57 7.60 2.00
C GLU A 55 3.17 7.38 1.45
N ILE A 56 3.02 6.36 0.61
CA ILE A 56 1.72 6.04 0.01
C ILE A 56 0.71 5.64 1.09
N LEU A 57 1.14 4.79 2.01
CA LEU A 57 0.25 4.31 3.07
C LEU A 57 -0.16 5.42 4.02
N THR A 58 0.78 6.30 4.36
CA THR A 58 0.49 7.44 5.22
C THR A 58 -0.49 8.39 4.54
N GLU A 59 -0.30 8.63 3.26
CA GLU A 59 -1.20 9.49 2.48
C GLU A 59 -2.59 8.87 2.40
N ASN A 60 -2.68 7.58 2.11
CA ASN A 60 -3.97 6.87 2.05
C ASN A 60 -4.69 6.93 3.40
N TRP A 61 -3.95 6.76 4.48
CA TRP A 61 -4.50 6.82 5.83
C TRP A 61 -5.10 8.20 6.12
N ASN A 62 -4.35 9.25 5.83
CA ASN A 62 -4.81 10.61 6.06
C ASN A 62 -6.04 10.93 5.23
N GLU A 63 -6.05 10.50 3.98
CA GLU A 63 -7.17 10.73 3.08
C GLU A 63 -8.41 10.00 3.55
N TYR A 64 -8.27 8.74 3.93
CA TYR A 64 -9.38 7.93 4.39
C TYR A 64 -10.03 8.54 5.64
N TRP A 65 -9.22 8.83 6.65
CA TRP A 65 -9.74 9.35 7.92
C TRP A 65 -10.21 10.78 7.81
N SER A 66 -9.67 11.55 6.89
CA SER A 66 -10.12 12.90 6.62
C SER A 66 -11.54 12.89 6.03
N LYS A 67 -11.84 11.84 5.26
CA LYS A 67 -13.14 11.69 4.63
C LYS A 67 -14.22 11.30 5.65
N TYR A 68 -13.87 10.42 6.58
CA TYR A 68 -14.83 9.88 7.54
C TYR A 68 -14.84 10.59 8.87
N ASN A 69 -13.83 11.43 9.15
CA ASN A 69 -13.73 12.24 10.36
C ASN A 69 -13.37 13.67 9.98
N PRO A 70 -14.31 14.41 9.43
CA PRO A 70 -14.05 15.79 9.04
C PRO A 70 -13.82 16.72 10.23
#